data_d28eff746a1e35e895b67c0490245328
#
_entry.id   d28eff746a1e35e895b67c0490245328
#
_cell.length_a   1.000
_cell.length_b   1.000
_cell.length_c   1.000
_cell.angle_alpha   90.00
_cell.angle_beta   90.00
_cell.angle_gamma   90.00
#
_symmetry.space_group_name_H-M   'P 1'
#
loop_
_entity.id
_entity.type
_entity.pdbx_description
1 polymer ?
#
loop_
_entity_poly.entity_id
_entity_poly.type
_entity_poly.pdbx_seq_one_letter_code
_entity_poly.pdbx_strand_id
1 'polypeptide(L)' 'MKLKPFKIFDSLKTDRWVTLNKEYEVVSCHNHYVFYDDRGEIKAFSDFVDAHYGYLWCLVLEDK' A
#
# COMPACT_ATOMS: atom_id res chain seq x y z
N MET A 1 -11.74 -1.89 0.76
CA MET A 1 -11.28 -0.96 1.80
C MET A 1 -10.24 -0.01 1.24
N LYS A 2 -10.05 1.12 1.85
CA LYS A 2 -9.02 2.07 1.43
C LYS A 2 -7.87 2.09 2.41
N LEU A 3 -6.67 1.95 1.89
CA LEU A 3 -5.43 2.07 2.65
C LEU A 3 -4.55 3.11 2.00
N LYS A 4 -3.63 3.65 2.76
CA LYS A 4 -2.63 4.58 2.24
C LYS A 4 -1.27 4.29 2.84
N PRO A 5 -0.19 4.44 2.05
CA PRO A 5 1.15 4.38 2.60
C PRO A 5 1.43 5.68 3.34
N PHE A 6 1.83 5.57 4.60
CA PHE A 6 2.02 6.77 5.43
C PHE A 6 3.47 6.99 5.84
N LYS A 7 4.30 5.96 5.70
CA LYS A 7 5.69 6.05 6.15
C LYS A 7 6.57 5.13 5.31
N ILE A 8 7.78 5.56 5.04
CA ILE A 8 8.81 4.75 4.38
C ILE A 8 9.61 4.06 5.47
N PHE A 9 9.70 2.72 5.43
CA PHE A 9 10.55 1.99 6.34
C PHE A 9 11.83 1.48 5.68
N ASP A 10 11.85 1.38 4.35
CA ASP A 10 13.03 0.92 3.61
C ASP A 10 13.41 1.98 2.58
N SER A 11 14.33 2.87 2.98
CA SER A 11 14.75 3.98 2.13
C SER A 11 15.63 3.54 0.96
N LEU A 12 16.08 2.28 0.94
CA LEU A 12 16.87 1.75 -0.16
C LEU A 12 16.02 1.43 -1.39
N LYS A 13 14.72 1.30 -1.21
CA LYS A 13 13.81 1.11 -2.33
C LYS A 13 13.63 2.43 -3.07
N THR A 14 13.95 2.47 -4.34
CA THR A 14 13.87 3.69 -5.14
C THR A 14 12.80 3.64 -6.22
N ASP A 15 12.50 2.46 -6.73
CA ASP A 15 11.51 2.30 -7.81
C ASP A 15 10.12 2.11 -7.21
N ARG A 16 9.60 3.20 -6.63
CA ARG A 16 8.30 3.18 -5.96
C ARG A 16 7.23 3.70 -6.89
N TRP A 17 6.31 2.82 -7.28
CA TRP A 17 5.18 3.20 -8.12
C TRP A 17 3.93 3.40 -7.27
N VAL A 18 4.15 3.91 -6.05
CA VAL A 18 3.12 4.19 -5.07
C VAL A 18 3.43 5.55 -4.46
N THR A 19 2.40 6.37 -4.33
CA THR A 19 2.56 7.74 -3.81
C THR A 19 2.24 7.78 -2.33
N LEU A 20 3.15 8.33 -1.54
CA LEU A 20 2.98 8.48 -0.10
C LEU A 20 1.73 9.30 0.20
N ASN A 21 0.92 8.83 1.15
CA ASN A 21 -0.33 9.47 1.58
C ASN A 21 -1.45 9.47 0.54
N LYS A 22 -1.28 8.82 -0.60
CA LYS A 22 -2.36 8.63 -1.56
C LYS A 22 -3.22 7.45 -1.12
N GLU A 23 -4.54 7.57 -1.24
CA GLU A 23 -5.46 6.50 -0.91
C GLU A 23 -5.57 5.52 -2.07
N TYR A 24 -5.50 4.23 -1.76
CA TYR A 24 -5.62 3.15 -2.73
C TYR A 24 -6.76 2.24 -2.33
N GLU A 25 -7.54 1.81 -3.31
CA GLU A 25 -8.55 0.78 -3.08
C GLU A 25 -7.86 -0.57 -2.97
N VAL A 26 -8.07 -1.26 -1.86
CA VAL A 26 -7.36 -2.49 -1.54
C VAL A 26 -8.36 -3.60 -1.23
N VAL A 27 -8.09 -4.79 -1.74
CA VAL A 27 -8.91 -5.96 -1.51
C VAL A 27 -8.15 -6.92 -0.59
N SER A 28 -8.83 -7.36 0.47
CA SER A 28 -8.26 -8.36 1.37
C SER A 28 -8.50 -9.76 0.80
N CYS A 29 -7.47 -10.58 0.72
CA CYS A 29 -7.55 -11.92 0.16
C CYS A 29 -6.52 -12.83 0.84
N HIS A 30 -6.99 -13.87 1.56
CA HIS A 30 -6.11 -14.88 2.19
C HIS A 30 -4.97 -14.27 3.00
N ASN A 31 -5.27 -13.34 3.88
CA ASN A 31 -4.29 -12.66 4.74
C ASN A 31 -3.34 -11.73 3.98
N HIS A 32 -3.65 -11.45 2.73
CA HIS A 32 -2.91 -10.48 1.94
C HIS A 32 -3.82 -9.33 1.55
N TYR A 33 -3.22 -8.17 1.34
CA TYR A 33 -3.89 -6.99 0.81
C TYR A 33 -3.39 -6.79 -0.61
N VAL A 34 -4.32 -6.71 -1.56
CA VAL A 34 -4.00 -6.66 -2.99
C VAL A 34 -4.48 -5.32 -3.55
N PHE A 35 -3.64 -4.66 -4.31
CA PHE A 35 -3.99 -3.37 -4.90
C PHE A 35 -3.28 -3.20 -6.24
N TYR A 36 -3.69 -2.17 -6.98
CA TYR A 36 -3.01 -1.77 -8.21
C TYR A 36 -2.13 -0.55 -7.89
N ASP A 37 -0.87 -0.63 -8.28
CA ASP A 37 0.05 0.49 -8.09
C ASP A 37 -0.21 1.60 -9.13
N ASP A 38 0.60 2.65 -9.12
CA ASP A 38 0.41 3.80 -10.02
C ASP A 38 0.61 3.45 -11.49
N ARG A 39 1.24 2.29 -11.79
CA ARG A 39 1.37 1.79 -13.15
C ARG A 39 0.26 0.84 -13.55
N GLY A 40 -0.64 0.51 -12.65
CA GLY A 40 -1.68 -0.47 -12.89
C GLY A 40 -1.25 -1.91 -12.72
N GLU A 41 -0.09 -2.16 -12.11
CA GLU A 41 0.36 -3.51 -11.79
C GLU A 41 -0.20 -3.96 -10.45
N ILE A 42 -0.57 -5.24 -10.38
CA ILE A 42 -1.05 -5.85 -9.14
C ILE A 42 0.12 -6.05 -8.19
N LYS A 43 -0.06 -5.61 -6.96
CA LYS A 43 0.89 -5.81 -5.87
C LYS A 43 0.16 -6.31 -4.64
N ALA A 44 0.86 -7.04 -3.79
CA ALA A 44 0.29 -7.59 -2.56
C ALA A 44 1.25 -7.36 -1.39
N PHE A 45 0.66 -7.16 -0.22
CA PHE A 45 1.43 -7.06 1.01
C PHE A 45 0.64 -7.67 2.15
N SER A 46 1.30 -7.92 3.29
CA SER A 46 0.65 -8.45 4.48
C SER A 46 0.96 -7.56 5.68
N ASP A 47 0.09 -7.60 6.68
CA ASP A 47 0.29 -6.92 7.96
C ASP A 47 0.58 -5.42 7.84
N PHE A 48 0.01 -4.76 6.82
CA PHE A 48 0.22 -3.33 6.54
C PHE A 48 1.69 -2.98 6.28
N VAL A 49 2.52 -3.97 5.97
CA VAL A 49 3.92 -3.77 5.63
C VAL A 49 4.15 -4.16 4.18
N ASP A 50 4.58 -3.19 3.38
CA ASP A 50 4.82 -3.42 1.96
C ASP A 50 6.32 -3.60 1.74
N ALA A 51 6.76 -4.85 1.75
CA ALA A 51 8.17 -5.15 1.56
C ALA A 51 8.64 -4.87 0.12
N HIS A 52 7.72 -4.80 -0.84
CA HIS A 52 8.09 -4.58 -2.24
C HIS A 52 8.54 -3.13 -2.47
N TYR A 53 7.76 -2.16 -1.97
CA TYR A 53 8.07 -0.75 -2.15
C TYR A 53 8.66 -0.08 -0.90
N GLY A 54 8.67 -0.79 0.22
CA GLY A 54 9.26 -0.28 1.45
C GLY A 54 8.38 0.71 2.20
N TYR A 55 7.06 0.55 2.12
CA TYR A 55 6.13 1.42 2.82
C TYR A 55 5.43 0.71 3.97
N LEU A 56 5.06 1.49 4.96
CA LEU A 56 4.06 1.10 5.96
C LEU A 56 2.73 1.71 5.56
N TRP A 57 1.67 0.93 5.67
CA TRP A 57 0.31 1.33 5.27
C TRP A 57 -0.59 1.47 6.48
N CYS A 58 -1.62 2.28 6.34
CA CYS A 58 -2.65 2.39 7.37
C CYS A 58 -4.03 2.44 6.73
N LEU A 59 -5.03 2.07 7.52
CA LEU A 59 -6.42 2.11 7.12
C LEU A 59 -6.90 3.55 7.05
N VAL A 60 -7.58 3.88 5.96
CA VAL A 60 -8.23 5.18 5.82
C VAL A 60 -9.67 5.04 6.34
N LEU A 61 -9.99 5.81 7.36
CA LEU A 61 -11.35 5.84 7.89
C LEU A 61 -12.17 6.79 7.05
N GLU A 62 -13.30 6.30 6.56
CA GLU A 62 -14.19 7.12 5.75
C GLU A 62 -15.23 7.74 6.67
N ASP A 63 -15.33 9.06 6.59
CA ASP A 63 -16.40 9.81 7.24
C ASP A 63 -17.65 9.68 6.41
N LYS A 64 -18.75 9.39 7.08
CA LYS A 64 -20.06 9.35 6.43
C LYS A 64 -20.89 10.56 6.81
#